data_56ddf3bea58688ac9440f6bd1d4948f1
#
_entry.id   56ddf3bea58688ac9440f6bd1d4948f1
#
_cell.length_a   1.000
_cell.length_b   1.000
_cell.length_c   1.000
_cell.angle_alpha   90.00
_cell.angle_beta   90.00
_cell.angle_gamma   90.00
#
_symmetry.space_group_name_H-M   'P 1'
#
loop_
_entity.id
_entity.type
_entity.pdbx_description
1 polymer ?
#
loop_
_entity_poly.entity_id
_entity_poly.type
_entity_poly.pdbx_seq_one_letter_code
_entity_poly.pdbx_strand_id
1 'polypeptide(L)'
;MTESTYFKLNKNIYPKHYDIELYPNLSDFTFSENVTIYIMIKETTKSIILHSKELIIDHAAIRGCFEKNTSVVSSFDFDTENEIVTLNFGETKQFLPGDYVLFLACRGFINDNLDGFYRSKYKVNNEVRYMATTQFEPTCARKAFPCFDEPSFKATFDVTIIGPKDKTILSNTSIKSVKYKDNTNKIVTFNTTPKMSTYLLAFVIADLEYLEKNVRVNNNILVRVYGIPGTSSKLSYALDVATKGLEWYIKWFNINYPLPKLDLVAIPDFDAGAMENWGLITFREKYLLCDETTSLREKKKLAMVINHELAHQWFGNLVTIEDWTYLWLNESMATYFGYWVTDESFPELKMFDEFMKSEYQRALELDSLENSHPIEVPIKKLSEIYQIFNEISYAKGACLIRFLVDYLGKYKFRIGMQHYIENNKYANTTSKDLWDSFNDPKLSNLMSYWTRQTGYPIVNVDHSGNKIILSQQRYNRIYQDGDKNSQLWKIPIKIYYDSKNIEEKFIILEDKELYI
;
A
#
# COMPACT_ATOMS: atom_id res chain seq x y z
N MET A 1 -8.43 32.85 9.00
CA MET A 1 -7.49 32.05 8.23
C MET A 1 -8.30 30.92 7.63
N THR A 2 -8.47 30.90 6.32
CA THR A 2 -9.10 29.79 5.60
C THR A 2 -8.19 28.60 5.78
N GLU A 3 -8.68 27.50 6.40
CA GLU A 3 -7.96 26.25 6.47
C GLU A 3 -7.62 25.83 5.03
N SER A 4 -6.32 25.72 4.71
CA SER A 4 -5.84 25.17 3.46
C SER A 4 -6.34 23.74 3.37
N THR A 5 -7.34 23.47 2.55
CA THR A 5 -7.80 22.12 2.27
C THR A 5 -6.79 21.44 1.34
N TYR A 6 -6.41 20.20 1.63
CA TYR A 6 -5.58 19.36 0.75
C TYR A 6 -6.12 19.39 -0.68
N PHE A 7 -5.25 19.78 -1.63
CA PHE A 7 -5.63 19.87 -3.02
C PHE A 7 -5.77 18.46 -3.61
N LYS A 8 -6.97 18.11 -4.06
CA LYS A 8 -7.23 16.89 -4.83
C LYS A 8 -7.44 17.26 -6.30
N LEU A 9 -6.87 16.46 -7.19
CA LEU A 9 -7.09 16.62 -8.63
C LEU A 9 -8.56 16.46 -8.98
N ASN A 10 -9.03 17.29 -9.90
CA ASN A 10 -10.40 17.21 -10.38
C ASN A 10 -10.60 15.91 -11.19
N LYS A 11 -11.63 15.15 -10.84
CA LYS A 11 -12.03 13.91 -11.56
C LYS A 11 -12.65 14.17 -12.95
N ASN A 12 -12.44 15.35 -13.52
CA ASN A 12 -12.78 15.67 -14.91
C ASN A 12 -11.79 15.05 -15.92
N ILE A 13 -10.53 14.86 -15.50
CA ILE A 13 -9.48 14.28 -16.33
C ILE A 13 -8.99 13.00 -15.70
N TYR A 14 -8.95 11.92 -16.48
CA TYR A 14 -8.52 10.60 -16.00
C TYR A 14 -7.39 10.04 -16.85
N PRO A 15 -6.31 9.53 -16.24
CA PRO A 15 -5.31 8.75 -16.96
C PRO A 15 -5.89 7.37 -17.30
N LYS A 16 -5.58 6.89 -18.50
CA LYS A 16 -5.88 5.53 -18.95
C LYS A 16 -4.62 4.67 -19.01
N HIS A 17 -3.53 5.27 -19.46
CA HIS A 17 -2.28 4.58 -19.69
C HIS A 17 -1.10 5.57 -19.62
N TYR A 18 0.02 5.10 -19.11
CA TYR A 18 1.32 5.79 -19.15
C TYR A 18 2.30 4.96 -19.95
N ASP A 19 3.05 5.62 -20.84
CA ASP A 19 4.25 5.07 -21.48
C ASP A 19 5.43 5.90 -20.98
N ILE A 20 6.34 5.27 -20.22
CA ILE A 20 7.46 5.90 -19.54
C ILE A 20 8.75 5.36 -20.12
N GLU A 21 9.55 6.24 -20.71
CA GLU A 21 10.88 5.93 -21.20
C GLU A 21 11.91 6.67 -20.34
N LEU A 22 12.65 5.91 -19.50
CA LEU A 22 13.54 6.43 -18.47
C LEU A 22 15.02 6.25 -18.87
N TYR A 23 15.83 7.29 -18.69
CA TYR A 23 17.26 7.35 -18.96
C TYR A 23 18.04 7.72 -17.69
N PRO A 24 18.29 6.78 -16.77
CA PRO A 24 19.04 7.06 -15.56
C PRO A 24 20.54 7.14 -15.83
N ASN A 25 21.22 8.12 -15.23
CA ASN A 25 22.67 8.23 -15.20
C ASN A 25 23.17 8.03 -13.77
N LEU A 26 23.77 6.86 -13.50
CA LEU A 26 24.29 6.51 -12.19
C LEU A 26 25.66 7.15 -11.87
N SER A 27 26.27 7.87 -12.80
CA SER A 27 27.56 8.52 -12.59
C SER A 27 27.41 9.90 -11.99
N ASP A 28 26.40 10.67 -12.41
CA ASP A 28 26.09 12.01 -11.90
C ASP A 28 24.78 12.07 -11.11
N PHE A 29 24.09 10.92 -10.97
CA PHE A 29 22.84 10.77 -10.25
C PHE A 29 21.73 11.67 -10.77
N THR A 30 21.61 11.74 -12.09
CA THR A 30 20.54 12.42 -12.80
C THR A 30 19.71 11.42 -13.61
N PHE A 31 18.55 11.84 -14.03
CA PHE A 31 17.78 11.12 -15.04
C PHE A 31 17.07 12.09 -15.97
N SER A 32 16.80 11.61 -17.18
CA SER A 32 15.83 12.21 -18.09
C SER A 32 14.78 11.18 -18.46
N GLU A 33 13.62 11.66 -18.88
CA GLU A 33 12.52 10.78 -19.25
C GLU A 33 11.60 11.41 -20.28
N ASN A 34 10.95 10.54 -21.05
CA ASN A 34 9.80 10.88 -21.87
C ASN A 34 8.58 10.17 -21.26
N VAL A 35 7.55 10.92 -20.92
CA VAL A 35 6.30 10.41 -20.37
C VAL A 35 5.17 10.72 -21.34
N THR A 36 4.49 9.69 -21.81
CA THR A 36 3.27 9.82 -22.61
C THR A 36 2.09 9.36 -21.78
N ILE A 37 1.12 10.24 -21.54
CA ILE A 37 -0.08 9.94 -20.76
C ILE A 37 -1.30 9.96 -21.68
N TYR A 38 -1.98 8.83 -21.79
CA TYR A 38 -3.28 8.74 -22.45
C TYR A 38 -4.35 9.13 -21.45
N ILE A 39 -5.05 10.21 -21.70
CA ILE A 39 -6.04 10.77 -20.80
C ILE A 39 -7.41 10.86 -21.45
N MET A 40 -8.44 10.81 -20.62
CA MET A 40 -9.82 11.12 -20.99
C MET A 40 -10.27 12.39 -20.30
N ILE A 41 -10.76 13.36 -21.06
CA ILE A 41 -11.38 14.59 -20.59
C ILE A 41 -12.89 14.39 -20.63
N LYS A 42 -13.61 14.61 -19.52
CA LYS A 42 -15.07 14.46 -19.43
C LYS A 42 -15.82 15.76 -19.70
N GLU A 43 -15.25 16.86 -19.27
CA GLU A 43 -15.85 18.19 -19.41
C GLU A 43 -14.82 19.15 -20.02
N THR A 44 -15.28 20.11 -20.80
CA THR A 44 -14.42 21.10 -21.46
C THR A 44 -13.46 21.77 -20.45
N THR A 45 -12.18 21.80 -20.78
CA THR A 45 -11.13 22.42 -19.96
C THR A 45 -10.18 23.26 -20.81
N LYS A 46 -9.46 24.20 -20.19
CA LYS A 46 -8.42 25.02 -20.82
C LYS A 46 -7.01 24.59 -20.40
N SER A 47 -6.88 23.85 -19.31
CA SER A 47 -5.60 23.45 -18.75
C SER A 47 -5.64 22.00 -18.26
N ILE A 48 -4.47 21.43 -18.07
CA ILE A 48 -4.27 20.11 -17.46
C ILE A 48 -3.46 20.32 -16.18
N ILE A 49 -3.92 19.75 -15.07
CA ILE A 49 -3.21 19.80 -13.78
C ILE A 49 -2.66 18.41 -13.48
N LEU A 50 -1.38 18.34 -13.14
CA LEU A 50 -0.68 17.14 -12.72
C LEU A 50 0.02 17.39 -11.38
N HIS A 51 0.26 16.34 -10.61
CA HIS A 51 1.25 16.38 -9.55
C HIS A 51 2.66 16.34 -10.14
N SER A 52 3.54 17.18 -9.62
CA SER A 52 4.96 17.25 -10.00
C SER A 52 5.75 17.91 -8.88
N LYS A 53 6.85 17.28 -8.48
CA LYS A 53 7.73 17.78 -7.42
C LYS A 53 9.19 17.51 -7.77
N GLU A 54 10.06 18.51 -7.59
CA GLU A 54 11.51 18.38 -7.81
C GLU A 54 11.90 17.96 -9.25
N LEU A 55 11.01 18.15 -10.22
CA LEU A 55 11.22 17.86 -11.64
C LEU A 55 11.37 19.15 -12.46
N ILE A 56 12.18 19.08 -13.50
CA ILE A 56 12.29 20.08 -14.54
C ILE A 56 11.53 19.57 -15.77
N ILE A 57 10.44 20.24 -16.15
CA ILE A 57 9.68 19.92 -17.35
C ILE A 57 10.24 20.75 -18.51
N ASP A 58 10.97 20.13 -19.41
CA ASP A 58 11.59 20.79 -20.56
C ASP A 58 10.60 21.08 -21.67
N HIS A 59 9.62 20.16 -21.86
CA HIS A 59 8.61 20.28 -22.91
C HIS A 59 7.35 19.54 -22.53
N ALA A 60 6.20 20.09 -22.91
CA ALA A 60 4.92 19.39 -22.84
C ALA A 60 4.01 19.78 -24.02
N ALA A 61 3.25 18.80 -24.50
CA ALA A 61 2.34 19.00 -25.63
C ALA A 61 1.17 18.01 -25.53
N ILE A 62 0.00 18.38 -26.05
CA ILE A 62 -1.21 17.56 -26.07
C ILE A 62 -1.78 17.43 -27.48
N ARG A 63 -2.36 16.29 -27.78
CA ARG A 63 -3.02 16.01 -29.05
C ARG A 63 -4.28 15.16 -28.81
N GLY A 64 -5.38 15.46 -29.49
CA GLY A 64 -6.51 14.55 -29.56
C GLY A 64 -6.10 13.20 -30.20
N CYS A 65 -6.61 12.08 -29.74
CA CYS A 65 -6.20 10.76 -30.23
C CYS A 65 -6.39 10.58 -31.75
N PHE A 66 -7.37 11.28 -32.32
CA PHE A 66 -7.69 11.25 -33.76
C PHE A 66 -7.25 12.50 -34.51
N GLU A 67 -6.58 13.44 -33.85
CA GLU A 67 -6.10 14.68 -34.44
C GLU A 67 -4.65 14.55 -34.92
N LYS A 68 -4.32 15.29 -35.99
CA LYS A 68 -2.92 15.39 -36.46
C LYS A 68 -2.17 16.53 -35.78
N ASN A 69 -2.90 17.56 -35.35
CA ASN A 69 -2.31 18.78 -34.79
C ASN A 69 -2.02 18.62 -33.31
N THR A 70 -0.81 18.93 -32.90
CA THR A 70 -0.37 18.95 -31.50
C THR A 70 -0.42 20.39 -30.98
N SER A 71 -0.95 20.58 -29.80
CA SER A 71 -0.91 21.86 -29.07
C SER A 71 0.22 21.80 -28.04
N VAL A 72 1.17 22.73 -28.17
CA VAL A 72 2.30 22.84 -27.25
C VAL A 72 1.87 23.68 -26.03
N VAL A 73 2.35 23.32 -24.84
CA VAL A 73 2.16 24.10 -23.62
C VAL A 73 2.82 25.47 -23.77
N SER A 74 2.08 26.53 -23.47
CA SER A 74 2.56 27.92 -23.55
C SER A 74 3.23 28.37 -22.25
N SER A 75 2.76 27.90 -21.10
CA SER A 75 3.36 28.17 -19.79
C SER A 75 3.08 27.05 -18.79
N PHE A 76 3.97 26.94 -17.81
CA PHE A 76 3.87 26.04 -16.68
C PHE A 76 3.70 26.87 -15.41
N ASP A 77 2.60 26.69 -14.69
CA ASP A 77 2.38 27.33 -13.40
C ASP A 77 2.57 26.30 -12.30
N PHE A 78 3.66 26.43 -11.52
CA PHE A 78 4.00 25.52 -10.43
C PHE A 78 3.44 26.05 -9.11
N ASP A 79 2.69 25.21 -8.42
CA ASP A 79 2.30 25.40 -7.03
C ASP A 79 3.10 24.41 -6.16
N THR A 80 4.13 24.91 -5.52
CA THR A 80 5.06 24.10 -4.72
C THR A 80 4.45 23.65 -3.40
N GLU A 81 3.44 24.36 -2.87
CA GLU A 81 2.74 23.98 -1.64
C GLU A 81 1.85 22.75 -1.86
N ASN A 82 1.15 22.71 -2.98
CA ASN A 82 0.30 21.57 -3.36
C ASN A 82 1.02 20.54 -4.23
N GLU A 83 2.29 20.77 -4.57
CA GLU A 83 3.12 19.88 -5.40
C GLU A 83 2.48 19.58 -6.75
N ILE A 84 1.92 20.60 -7.41
CA ILE A 84 1.25 20.48 -8.71
C ILE A 84 1.86 21.41 -9.75
N VAL A 85 1.62 21.06 -11.01
CA VAL A 85 1.89 21.89 -12.18
C VAL A 85 0.63 22.02 -13.02
N THR A 86 0.28 23.25 -13.38
CA THR A 86 -0.78 23.55 -14.35
C THR A 86 -0.16 23.79 -15.72
N LEU A 87 -0.56 22.97 -16.68
CA LEU A 87 -0.15 23.10 -18.08
C LEU A 87 -1.14 23.99 -18.82
N ASN A 88 -0.70 25.17 -19.27
CA ASN A 88 -1.52 26.14 -19.99
C ASN A 88 -1.22 26.10 -21.49
N PHE A 89 -2.24 26.23 -22.34
CA PHE A 89 -2.15 26.10 -23.79
C PHE A 89 -2.54 27.38 -24.55
N GLY A 90 -2.54 28.54 -23.87
CA GLY A 90 -2.95 29.81 -24.37
C GLY A 90 -4.44 30.13 -24.10
N GLU A 91 -4.79 31.42 -24.11
CA GLU A 91 -6.08 31.90 -23.62
C GLU A 91 -7.30 31.37 -24.39
N THR A 92 -7.16 31.14 -25.70
CA THR A 92 -8.25 30.72 -26.58
C THR A 92 -8.39 29.20 -26.73
N LYS A 93 -7.39 28.45 -26.31
CA LYS A 93 -7.41 26.98 -26.47
C LYS A 93 -8.34 26.32 -25.46
N GLN A 94 -9.20 25.43 -25.95
CA GLN A 94 -10.09 24.61 -25.15
C GLN A 94 -9.99 23.16 -25.62
N PHE A 95 -10.07 22.24 -24.69
CA PHE A 95 -10.14 20.80 -24.93
C PHE A 95 -11.55 20.32 -24.62
N LEU A 96 -12.24 19.83 -25.64
CA LEU A 96 -13.57 19.25 -25.51
C LEU A 96 -13.51 17.85 -24.87
N PRO A 97 -14.65 17.32 -24.38
CA PRO A 97 -14.70 15.94 -23.92
C PRO A 97 -14.20 14.97 -24.99
N GLY A 98 -13.31 14.05 -24.58
CA GLY A 98 -12.70 13.09 -25.51
C GLY A 98 -11.37 12.52 -25.00
N ASP A 99 -10.76 11.71 -25.86
CA ASP A 99 -9.48 11.05 -25.58
C ASP A 99 -8.31 11.84 -26.17
N TYR A 100 -7.29 12.04 -25.33
CA TYR A 100 -6.11 12.82 -25.66
C TYR A 100 -4.83 12.08 -25.28
N VAL A 101 -3.73 12.47 -25.92
CA VAL A 101 -2.38 12.02 -25.59
C VAL A 101 -1.57 13.25 -25.15
N LEU A 102 -1.06 13.22 -23.93
CA LEU A 102 -0.21 14.25 -23.34
C LEU A 102 1.23 13.74 -23.36
N PHE A 103 2.14 14.51 -23.93
CA PHE A 103 3.57 14.24 -24.02
C PHE A 103 4.32 15.18 -23.11
N LEU A 104 5.26 14.63 -22.31
CA LEU A 104 6.13 15.39 -21.42
C LEU A 104 7.57 14.90 -21.58
N ALA A 105 8.51 15.83 -21.62
CA ALA A 105 9.94 15.54 -21.50
C ALA A 105 10.44 16.21 -20.23
N CYS A 106 11.02 15.42 -19.33
CA CYS A 106 11.38 15.85 -17.99
C CYS A 106 12.78 15.40 -17.60
N ARG A 107 13.34 16.09 -16.61
CA ARG A 107 14.62 15.76 -15.97
C ARG A 107 14.50 15.84 -14.46
N GLY A 108 15.25 15.01 -13.76
CA GLY A 108 15.31 15.01 -12.31
C GLY A 108 16.63 14.48 -11.77
N PHE A 109 16.71 14.37 -10.45
CA PHE A 109 17.86 13.86 -9.74
C PHE A 109 17.52 12.52 -9.09
N ILE A 110 18.45 11.55 -9.19
CA ILE A 110 18.43 10.33 -8.39
C ILE A 110 18.91 10.73 -6.98
N ASN A 111 17.96 11.14 -6.14
CA ASN A 111 18.24 11.75 -4.83
C ASN A 111 18.78 10.72 -3.81
N ASP A 112 19.01 11.14 -2.56
CA ASP A 112 19.41 10.30 -1.43
C ASP A 112 18.49 10.47 -0.20
N ASN A 113 17.25 10.93 -0.43
CA ASN A 113 16.24 11.14 0.61
C ASN A 113 15.43 9.88 0.94
N LEU A 114 15.70 8.75 0.26
CA LEU A 114 15.01 7.46 0.39
C LEU A 114 13.53 7.50 -0.05
N ASP A 115 13.16 8.48 -0.86
CA ASP A 115 11.83 8.65 -1.45
C ASP A 115 11.91 9.03 -2.95
N GLY A 116 10.83 8.82 -3.69
CA GLY A 116 10.81 9.05 -5.13
C GLY A 116 11.77 8.09 -5.86
N PHE A 117 12.53 8.60 -6.82
CA PHE A 117 13.60 7.85 -7.48
C PHE A 117 14.94 8.23 -6.83
N TYR A 118 15.53 7.30 -6.08
CA TYR A 118 16.68 7.57 -5.21
C TYR A 118 17.81 6.56 -5.38
N ARG A 119 18.99 6.91 -4.88
CA ARG A 119 20.17 6.05 -4.83
C ARG A 119 20.36 5.44 -3.45
N SER A 120 20.71 4.16 -3.41
CA SER A 120 21.16 3.45 -2.21
C SER A 120 22.59 2.99 -2.38
N LYS A 121 23.38 3.13 -1.33
CA LYS A 121 24.82 2.86 -1.33
C LYS A 121 25.10 1.49 -0.73
N TYR A 122 25.98 0.72 -1.37
CA TYR A 122 26.41 -0.57 -0.85
C TYR A 122 27.88 -0.83 -1.15
N LYS A 123 28.44 -1.90 -0.59
CA LYS A 123 29.84 -2.30 -0.82
C LYS A 123 29.90 -3.72 -1.36
N VAL A 124 30.76 -3.93 -2.37
CA VAL A 124 31.16 -5.24 -2.90
C VAL A 124 32.67 -5.28 -2.89
N ASN A 125 33.27 -6.23 -2.18
CA ASN A 125 34.74 -6.38 -2.05
C ASN A 125 35.44 -5.06 -1.67
N ASN A 126 34.88 -4.30 -0.72
CA ASN A 126 35.29 -2.98 -0.28
C ASN A 126 35.15 -1.84 -1.29
N GLU A 127 34.68 -2.09 -2.51
CA GLU A 127 34.32 -1.05 -3.46
C GLU A 127 32.92 -0.51 -3.17
N VAL A 128 32.80 0.82 -3.17
CA VAL A 128 31.51 1.51 -3.04
C VAL A 128 30.79 1.44 -4.37
N ARG A 129 29.56 0.97 -4.35
CA ARG A 129 28.65 0.93 -5.48
C ARG A 129 27.30 1.56 -5.14
N TYR A 130 26.55 1.90 -6.14
CA TYR A 130 25.22 2.49 -6.01
C TYR A 130 24.21 1.70 -6.83
N MET A 131 23.00 1.58 -6.26
CA MET A 131 21.81 1.21 -6.99
C MET A 131 20.90 2.42 -7.12
N ALA A 132 20.06 2.43 -8.14
CA ALA A 132 18.92 3.33 -8.21
C ALA A 132 17.64 2.51 -8.00
N THR A 133 16.76 2.99 -7.13
CA THR A 133 15.51 2.32 -6.76
C THR A 133 14.42 3.35 -6.46
N THR A 134 13.19 2.89 -6.34
CA THR A 134 12.03 3.75 -6.10
C THR A 134 11.39 3.49 -4.74
N GLN A 135 10.81 4.57 -4.16
CA GLN A 135 9.83 4.52 -3.08
C GLN A 135 8.78 5.59 -3.37
N PHE A 136 7.61 5.17 -3.85
CA PHE A 136 6.59 6.11 -4.31
C PHE A 136 5.43 6.32 -3.34
N GLU A 137 5.16 5.39 -2.45
CA GLU A 137 4.15 5.58 -1.42
C GLU A 137 4.61 6.57 -0.36
N PRO A 138 3.72 7.49 0.09
CA PRO A 138 2.33 7.64 -0.37
C PRO A 138 2.16 8.55 -1.59
N THR A 139 3.04 9.54 -1.82
CA THR A 139 2.85 10.62 -2.82
C THR A 139 4.16 11.02 -3.48
N CYS A 140 5.06 10.07 -3.71
CA CYS A 140 6.40 10.34 -4.23
C CYS A 140 6.61 9.88 -5.67
N ALA A 141 5.59 9.34 -6.37
CA ALA A 141 5.68 9.11 -7.81
C ALA A 141 5.86 10.42 -8.57
N ARG A 142 5.26 11.51 -8.10
CA ARG A 142 5.41 12.88 -8.61
C ARG A 142 6.83 13.45 -8.58
N LYS A 143 7.75 12.81 -7.82
CA LYS A 143 9.19 13.15 -7.80
C LYS A 143 9.98 12.44 -8.91
N ALA A 144 9.36 11.42 -9.53
CA ALA A 144 9.99 10.65 -10.59
C ALA A 144 9.41 10.96 -11.97
N PHE A 145 8.12 11.30 -12.07
CA PHE A 145 7.45 11.74 -13.31
C PHE A 145 6.18 12.53 -12.99
N PRO A 146 5.80 13.53 -13.83
CA PRO A 146 4.53 14.23 -13.66
C PRO A 146 3.36 13.28 -13.88
N CYS A 147 2.41 13.21 -12.91
CA CYS A 147 1.34 12.21 -12.94
C CYS A 147 0.10 12.61 -12.15
N PHE A 148 -0.95 11.81 -12.26
CA PHE A 148 -2.14 11.87 -11.41
C PHE A 148 -1.89 11.03 -10.15
N ASP A 149 -1.19 11.60 -9.17
CA ASP A 149 -0.61 10.89 -8.03
C ASP A 149 -1.56 10.82 -6.83
N GLU A 150 -2.72 10.21 -7.04
CA GLU A 150 -3.70 9.85 -6.01
C GLU A 150 -4.17 8.40 -6.22
N PRO A 151 -4.52 7.66 -5.15
CA PRO A 151 -4.87 6.24 -5.24
C PRO A 151 -5.99 5.93 -6.25
N SER A 152 -6.96 6.83 -6.42
CA SER A 152 -8.11 6.62 -7.30
C SER A 152 -7.83 6.83 -8.81
N PHE A 153 -6.69 7.41 -9.17
CA PHE A 153 -6.31 7.58 -10.59
C PHE A 153 -5.51 6.38 -11.11
N LYS A 154 -6.16 5.23 -11.17
CA LYS A 154 -5.53 4.01 -11.70
C LYS A 154 -5.40 4.05 -13.21
N ALA A 155 -4.23 3.60 -13.69
CA ALA A 155 -3.92 3.43 -15.10
C ALA A 155 -3.06 2.18 -15.33
N THR A 156 -2.85 1.80 -16.58
CA THR A 156 -1.81 0.83 -16.96
C THR A 156 -0.50 1.55 -17.27
N PHE A 157 0.62 0.85 -17.14
CA PHE A 157 1.95 1.42 -17.38
C PHE A 157 2.76 0.53 -18.31
N ASP A 158 3.34 1.11 -19.35
CA ASP A 158 4.45 0.57 -20.11
C ASP A 158 5.73 1.26 -19.65
N VAL A 159 6.73 0.48 -19.26
CA VAL A 159 8.02 1.01 -18.78
C VAL A 159 9.13 0.51 -19.68
N THR A 160 9.95 1.45 -20.15
CA THR A 160 11.19 1.18 -20.87
C THR A 160 12.34 1.90 -20.17
N ILE A 161 13.37 1.17 -19.80
CA ILE A 161 14.55 1.73 -19.11
C ILE A 161 15.77 1.56 -19.99
N ILE A 162 16.43 2.67 -20.28
CA ILE A 162 17.70 2.70 -21.01
C ILE A 162 18.83 2.89 -20.01
N GLY A 163 19.44 1.80 -19.56
CA GLY A 163 20.41 1.82 -18.47
C GLY A 163 21.66 0.97 -18.75
N PRO A 164 22.61 0.94 -17.80
CA PRO A 164 23.89 0.23 -17.97
C PRO A 164 23.69 -1.26 -18.30
N LYS A 165 24.43 -1.76 -19.28
CA LYS A 165 24.23 -3.14 -19.77
C LYS A 165 24.63 -4.21 -18.77
N ASP A 166 25.57 -3.90 -17.87
CA ASP A 166 26.09 -4.79 -16.83
C ASP A 166 25.17 -4.87 -15.58
N LYS A 167 24.22 -3.95 -15.41
CA LYS A 167 23.32 -3.95 -14.28
C LYS A 167 22.06 -4.80 -14.53
N THR A 168 21.53 -5.37 -13.47
CA THR A 168 20.17 -5.91 -13.42
C THR A 168 19.19 -4.75 -13.41
N ILE A 169 18.18 -4.79 -14.28
CA ILE A 169 17.12 -3.78 -14.38
C ILE A 169 15.79 -4.50 -14.18
N LEU A 170 15.06 -4.13 -13.14
CA LEU A 170 13.78 -4.72 -12.74
C LEU A 170 12.67 -3.66 -12.75
N SER A 171 11.44 -4.10 -13.00
CA SER A 171 10.21 -3.33 -12.81
C SER A 171 9.07 -4.26 -12.37
N ASN A 172 7.87 -3.74 -12.22
CA ASN A 172 6.69 -4.46 -11.76
C ASN A 172 6.41 -5.77 -12.52
N THR A 173 6.62 -5.76 -13.84
CA THR A 173 6.24 -6.87 -14.72
C THR A 173 7.47 -7.59 -15.30
N SER A 174 7.21 -8.68 -16.02
CA SER A 174 8.26 -9.41 -16.72
C SER A 174 8.84 -8.60 -17.88
N ILE A 175 10.11 -8.82 -18.16
CA ILE A 175 10.79 -8.25 -19.32
C ILE A 175 10.12 -8.75 -20.61
N LYS A 176 9.73 -7.81 -21.46
CA LYS A 176 9.19 -8.05 -22.81
C LYS A 176 10.30 -8.17 -23.85
N SER A 177 11.31 -7.30 -23.76
CA SER A 177 12.46 -7.32 -24.67
C SER A 177 13.69 -6.66 -24.05
N VAL A 178 14.86 -7.13 -24.47
CA VAL A 178 16.16 -6.50 -24.19
C VAL A 178 16.87 -6.26 -25.53
N LYS A 179 17.31 -5.03 -25.75
CA LYS A 179 18.12 -4.64 -26.92
C LYS A 179 19.35 -3.87 -26.45
N TYR A 180 20.49 -4.08 -27.08
CA TYR A 180 21.67 -3.27 -26.80
C TYR A 180 21.59 -1.97 -27.60
N LYS A 181 21.69 -0.83 -26.89
CA LYS A 181 21.69 0.51 -27.51
C LYS A 181 23.08 0.85 -28.08
N ASP A 182 24.10 0.56 -27.27
CA ASP A 182 25.51 0.82 -27.57
C ASP A 182 26.42 -0.11 -26.73
N ASN A 183 27.69 0.21 -26.63
CA ASN A 183 28.68 -0.62 -25.90
C ASN A 183 28.46 -0.56 -24.37
N THR A 184 27.76 0.43 -23.83
CA THR A 184 27.59 0.71 -22.41
C THR A 184 26.17 0.50 -21.92
N ASN A 185 25.16 0.68 -22.78
CA ASN A 185 23.77 0.69 -22.40
C ASN A 185 22.93 -0.38 -23.11
N LYS A 186 21.90 -0.84 -22.43
CA LYS A 186 20.81 -1.67 -22.97
C LYS A 186 19.46 -0.98 -22.77
N ILE A 187 18.53 -1.33 -23.65
CA ILE A 187 17.12 -0.95 -23.58
C ILE A 187 16.37 -2.16 -23.05
N VAL A 188 15.74 -2.00 -21.89
CA VAL A 188 14.88 -3.03 -21.28
C VAL A 188 13.46 -2.54 -21.32
N THR A 189 12.60 -3.21 -22.07
CA THR A 189 11.16 -2.93 -22.13
C THR A 189 10.42 -4.00 -21.35
N PHE A 190 9.49 -3.59 -20.48
CA PHE A 190 8.67 -4.47 -19.68
C PHE A 190 7.29 -4.68 -20.31
N ASN A 191 6.59 -5.74 -19.91
CA ASN A 191 5.19 -5.92 -20.28
C ASN A 191 4.32 -4.88 -19.57
N THR A 192 3.17 -4.55 -20.16
CA THR A 192 2.19 -3.64 -19.59
C THR A 192 1.74 -4.12 -18.21
N THR A 193 1.65 -3.20 -17.25
CA THR A 193 1.15 -3.51 -15.90
C THR A 193 -0.36 -3.77 -15.92
N PRO A 194 -0.91 -4.44 -14.91
CA PRO A 194 -2.33 -4.32 -14.61
C PRO A 194 -2.71 -2.85 -14.35
N LYS A 195 -4.02 -2.56 -14.37
CA LYS A 195 -4.52 -1.24 -13.97
C LYS A 195 -4.28 -1.02 -12.48
N MET A 196 -3.41 -0.07 -12.13
CA MET A 196 -2.94 0.19 -10.76
C MET A 196 -2.71 1.68 -10.50
N SER A 197 -2.55 2.04 -9.23
CA SER A 197 -2.22 3.40 -8.79
C SER A 197 -0.72 3.69 -9.00
N THR A 198 -0.38 4.96 -9.13
CA THR A 198 1.01 5.44 -9.35
C THR A 198 1.98 5.02 -8.26
N TYR A 199 1.54 5.01 -6.99
CA TYR A 199 2.39 4.68 -5.85
C TYR A 199 2.93 3.24 -5.87
N LEU A 200 2.32 2.34 -6.67
CA LEU A 200 2.74 0.94 -6.83
C LEU A 200 3.74 0.71 -7.95
N LEU A 201 4.03 1.72 -8.77
CA LEU A 201 5.04 1.63 -9.81
C LEU A 201 6.43 1.60 -9.19
N ALA A 202 7.29 0.72 -9.70
CA ALA A 202 8.65 0.60 -9.19
C ALA A 202 9.65 0.14 -10.23
N PHE A 203 10.92 0.51 -10.02
CA PHE A 203 12.06 -0.01 -10.75
C PHE A 203 13.31 -0.04 -9.88
N VAL A 204 14.19 -1.00 -10.19
CA VAL A 204 15.49 -1.18 -9.52
C VAL A 204 16.56 -1.39 -10.57
N ILE A 205 17.69 -0.69 -10.43
CA ILE A 205 18.86 -0.77 -11.30
C ILE A 205 20.09 -0.98 -10.43
N ALA A 206 20.65 -2.20 -10.42
CA ALA A 206 21.71 -2.58 -9.50
C ALA A 206 22.54 -3.79 -9.99
N ASP A 207 23.65 -4.08 -9.29
CA ASP A 207 24.24 -5.42 -9.30
C ASP A 207 23.46 -6.30 -8.34
N LEU A 208 22.83 -7.34 -8.81
CA LEU A 208 22.01 -8.23 -8.00
C LEU A 208 22.30 -9.70 -8.32
N GLU A 209 22.25 -10.52 -7.27
CA GLU A 209 22.14 -11.96 -7.37
C GLU A 209 20.80 -12.43 -6.80
N TYR A 210 20.33 -13.61 -7.15
CA TYR A 210 19.01 -14.07 -6.74
C TYR A 210 18.92 -15.58 -6.56
N LEU A 211 17.89 -15.99 -5.81
CA LEU A 211 17.34 -17.35 -5.83
C LEU A 211 15.93 -17.31 -6.39
N GLU A 212 15.49 -18.40 -7.03
CA GLU A 212 14.15 -18.47 -7.62
C GLU A 212 13.46 -19.81 -7.39
N LYS A 213 12.13 -19.77 -7.38
CA LYS A 213 11.27 -20.95 -7.27
C LYS A 213 9.94 -20.69 -7.95
N ASN A 214 9.37 -21.70 -8.58
CA ASN A 214 8.04 -21.62 -9.18
C ASN A 214 6.94 -22.00 -8.17
N VAL A 215 5.90 -21.17 -8.07
CA VAL A 215 4.64 -21.49 -7.38
C VAL A 215 3.62 -21.92 -8.43
N ARG A 216 3.10 -23.15 -8.29
CA ARG A 216 2.19 -23.77 -9.25
C ARG A 216 0.80 -23.97 -8.62
N VAL A 217 0.07 -22.87 -8.49
CA VAL A 217 -1.34 -22.87 -8.06
C VAL A 217 -2.13 -22.16 -9.14
N ASN A 218 -2.98 -22.88 -9.85
CA ASN A 218 -3.75 -22.41 -11.00
C ASN A 218 -2.87 -21.91 -12.18
N ASN A 219 -1.91 -21.03 -11.91
CA ASN A 219 -0.91 -20.50 -12.86
C ASN A 219 0.52 -20.83 -12.39
N ASN A 220 1.47 -20.70 -13.28
CA ASN A 220 2.89 -20.80 -12.93
C ASN A 220 3.45 -19.39 -12.67
N ILE A 221 3.78 -19.11 -11.41
CA ILE A 221 4.30 -17.82 -10.97
C ILE A 221 5.76 -18.00 -10.58
N LEU A 222 6.65 -17.26 -11.21
CA LEU A 222 8.06 -17.27 -10.89
C LEU A 222 8.36 -16.30 -9.76
N VAL A 223 8.72 -16.82 -8.59
CA VAL A 223 9.11 -16.03 -7.41
C VAL A 223 10.63 -15.95 -7.35
N ARG A 224 11.17 -14.74 -7.23
CA ARG A 224 12.60 -14.47 -7.08
C ARG A 224 12.85 -13.61 -5.86
N VAL A 225 13.93 -13.90 -5.15
CA VAL A 225 14.43 -13.07 -4.06
C VAL A 225 15.83 -12.60 -4.42
N TYR A 226 16.01 -11.29 -4.45
CA TYR A 226 17.23 -10.63 -4.88
C TYR A 226 17.96 -9.97 -3.71
N GLY A 227 19.29 -9.99 -3.77
CA GLY A 227 20.15 -9.23 -2.88
C GLY A 227 21.39 -8.74 -3.62
N ILE A 228 22.20 -7.91 -2.97
CA ILE A 228 23.48 -7.45 -3.51
C ILE A 228 24.48 -8.63 -3.60
N PRO A 229 25.50 -8.56 -4.46
CA PRO A 229 26.49 -9.61 -4.60
C PRO A 229 27.14 -10.03 -3.28
N GLY A 230 27.19 -11.34 -3.02
CA GLY A 230 27.68 -11.94 -1.78
C GLY A 230 26.58 -12.26 -0.74
N THR A 231 25.31 -12.05 -1.05
CA THR A 231 24.18 -12.31 -0.13
C THR A 231 23.33 -13.52 -0.51
N SER A 232 23.62 -14.26 -1.59
CA SER A 232 22.80 -15.36 -2.09
C SER A 232 22.51 -16.44 -1.05
N SER A 233 23.48 -16.75 -0.18
CA SER A 233 23.28 -17.72 0.91
C SER A 233 22.22 -17.31 1.94
N LYS A 234 21.84 -16.01 1.98
CA LYS A 234 20.88 -15.45 2.94
C LYS A 234 19.46 -15.33 2.37
N LEU A 235 19.22 -15.70 1.12
CA LEU A 235 17.94 -15.48 0.42
C LEU A 235 16.95 -16.66 0.57
N SER A 236 17.43 -17.85 0.98
CA SER A 236 16.65 -19.09 0.92
C SER A 236 15.43 -19.09 1.85
N TYR A 237 15.55 -18.54 3.06
CA TYR A 237 14.44 -18.47 4.01
C TYR A 237 13.33 -17.55 3.49
N ALA A 238 13.68 -16.39 2.97
CA ALA A 238 12.72 -15.45 2.37
C ALA A 238 11.99 -16.07 1.16
N LEU A 239 12.71 -16.83 0.33
CA LEU A 239 12.12 -17.55 -0.80
C LEU A 239 11.12 -18.61 -0.36
N ASP A 240 11.42 -19.35 0.71
CA ASP A 240 10.49 -20.36 1.26
C ASP A 240 9.24 -19.69 1.84
N VAL A 241 9.40 -18.63 2.62
CA VAL A 241 8.29 -17.84 3.16
C VAL A 241 7.41 -17.28 2.03
N ALA A 242 8.02 -16.61 1.05
CA ALA A 242 7.29 -15.97 -0.04
C ALA A 242 6.51 -16.97 -0.89
N THR A 243 7.10 -18.12 -1.18
CA THR A 243 6.42 -19.15 -2.01
C THR A 243 5.26 -19.81 -1.28
N LYS A 244 5.42 -20.14 0.01
CA LYS A 244 4.35 -20.71 0.84
C LYS A 244 3.22 -19.70 1.08
N GLY A 245 3.58 -18.46 1.40
CA GLY A 245 2.61 -17.36 1.60
C GLY A 245 1.78 -17.09 0.34
N LEU A 246 2.43 -16.95 -0.81
CA LEU A 246 1.73 -16.71 -2.09
C LEU A 246 0.76 -17.84 -2.42
N GLU A 247 1.20 -19.09 -2.23
CA GLU A 247 0.34 -20.28 -2.43
C GLU A 247 -0.87 -20.26 -1.49
N TRP A 248 -0.67 -19.89 -0.22
CA TRP A 248 -1.72 -19.80 0.78
C TRP A 248 -2.74 -18.73 0.38
N TYR A 249 -2.32 -17.51 0.02
CA TYR A 249 -3.20 -16.43 -0.38
C TYR A 249 -4.07 -16.78 -1.57
N ILE A 250 -3.48 -17.34 -2.64
CA ILE A 250 -4.23 -17.75 -3.84
C ILE A 250 -5.32 -18.77 -3.48
N LYS A 251 -5.00 -19.76 -2.63
CA LYS A 251 -5.95 -20.81 -2.19
C LYS A 251 -7.02 -20.25 -1.27
N TRP A 252 -6.64 -19.37 -0.35
CA TRP A 252 -7.56 -18.85 0.66
C TRP A 252 -8.57 -17.87 0.08
N PHE A 253 -8.12 -16.93 -0.74
CA PHE A 253 -9.02 -16.00 -1.44
C PHE A 253 -9.74 -16.65 -2.62
N ASN A 254 -9.21 -17.74 -3.18
CA ASN A 254 -9.66 -18.33 -4.43
C ASN A 254 -9.64 -17.33 -5.60
N ILE A 255 -8.66 -16.42 -5.58
CA ILE A 255 -8.43 -15.37 -6.58
C ILE A 255 -6.97 -15.41 -6.97
N ASN A 256 -6.71 -15.57 -8.26
CA ASN A 256 -5.36 -15.70 -8.77
C ASN A 256 -4.54 -14.42 -8.59
N TYR A 257 -3.25 -14.59 -8.33
CA TYR A 257 -2.28 -13.53 -8.47
C TYR A 257 -2.14 -13.18 -9.97
N PRO A 258 -2.29 -11.89 -10.36
CA PRO A 258 -2.47 -11.55 -11.78
C PRO A 258 -1.18 -11.50 -12.60
N LEU A 259 -0.01 -11.48 -11.95
CA LEU A 259 1.27 -11.37 -12.64
C LEU A 259 1.98 -12.72 -12.79
N PRO A 260 2.79 -12.93 -13.84
CA PRO A 260 3.52 -14.18 -14.04
C PRO A 260 4.78 -14.31 -13.17
N LYS A 261 5.17 -13.23 -12.49
CA LYS A 261 6.33 -13.19 -11.62
C LYS A 261 6.06 -12.38 -10.35
N LEU A 262 6.86 -12.65 -9.33
CA LEU A 262 6.93 -11.87 -8.10
C LEU A 262 8.39 -11.79 -7.66
N ASP A 263 8.96 -10.59 -7.69
CA ASP A 263 10.31 -10.30 -7.27
C ASP A 263 10.29 -9.62 -5.89
N LEU A 264 11.16 -10.07 -4.99
CA LEU A 264 11.41 -9.48 -3.68
C LEU A 264 12.87 -9.00 -3.68
N VAL A 265 13.12 -7.74 -3.37
CA VAL A 265 14.47 -7.15 -3.48
C VAL A 265 14.91 -6.54 -2.16
N ALA A 266 16.08 -6.97 -1.65
CA ALA A 266 16.73 -6.36 -0.50
C ALA A 266 17.42 -5.06 -0.92
N ILE A 267 17.04 -3.95 -0.29
CA ILE A 267 17.61 -2.62 -0.53
C ILE A 267 18.43 -2.22 0.70
N PRO A 268 19.72 -1.88 0.55
CA PRO A 268 20.60 -1.53 1.68
C PRO A 268 20.12 -0.31 2.46
N ASP A 269 19.80 0.79 1.77
CA ASP A 269 19.23 1.99 2.37
C ASP A 269 17.76 2.10 2.00
N PHE A 270 16.88 1.84 2.95
CA PHE A 270 15.43 1.85 2.79
C PHE A 270 14.76 2.40 4.05
N ASP A 271 13.93 3.42 3.94
CA ASP A 271 13.36 4.12 5.10
C ASP A 271 12.29 3.29 5.81
N ALA A 272 11.36 2.70 5.07
CA ALA A 272 10.32 1.84 5.60
C ALA A 272 10.84 0.43 5.97
N GLY A 273 9.95 -0.47 6.35
CA GLY A 273 10.24 -1.90 6.51
C GLY A 273 10.31 -2.62 5.18
N ALA A 274 9.28 -2.42 4.37
CA ALA A 274 9.12 -2.92 3.02
C ALA A 274 8.13 -2.05 2.24
N MET A 275 7.89 -2.37 0.97
CA MET A 275 6.92 -1.71 0.10
C MET A 275 6.35 -2.72 -0.91
N GLU A 276 5.05 -2.77 -0.98
CA GLU A 276 4.25 -3.73 -1.73
C GLU A 276 4.23 -3.53 -3.25
N ASN A 277 5.11 -2.79 -3.88
CA ASN A 277 5.07 -2.51 -5.33
C ASN A 277 4.65 -3.73 -6.12
N TRP A 278 3.61 -3.61 -6.93
CA TRP A 278 2.97 -4.78 -7.54
C TRP A 278 3.92 -5.60 -8.41
N GLY A 279 4.27 -6.80 -7.94
CA GLY A 279 5.20 -7.70 -8.61
C GLY A 279 6.69 -7.41 -8.39
N LEU A 280 7.06 -6.33 -7.69
CA LEU A 280 8.44 -5.97 -7.35
C LEU A 280 8.50 -5.40 -5.92
N ILE A 281 8.35 -6.25 -4.93
CA ILE A 281 8.34 -5.86 -3.52
C ILE A 281 9.76 -5.51 -3.08
N THR A 282 9.93 -4.32 -2.49
CA THR A 282 11.22 -3.88 -1.97
C THR A 282 11.25 -3.98 -0.45
N PHE A 283 12.40 -4.36 0.10
CA PHE A 283 12.57 -4.61 1.54
C PHE A 283 13.83 -3.95 2.05
N ARG A 284 13.78 -3.45 3.27
CA ARG A 284 15.01 -3.23 4.04
C ARG A 284 15.69 -4.57 4.26
N GLU A 285 17.02 -4.64 4.05
CA GLU A 285 17.79 -5.90 4.10
C GLU A 285 17.47 -6.78 5.32
N LYS A 286 17.31 -6.20 6.52
CA LYS A 286 17.02 -6.94 7.76
C LYS A 286 15.68 -7.70 7.76
N TYR A 287 14.78 -7.41 6.81
CA TYR A 287 13.48 -8.08 6.66
C TYR A 287 13.44 -9.04 5.47
N LEU A 288 14.58 -9.24 4.79
CA LEU A 288 14.67 -10.19 3.69
C LEU A 288 15.87 -11.15 3.82
N LEU A 289 17.00 -10.67 4.37
CA LEU A 289 18.22 -11.47 4.49
C LEU A 289 18.24 -12.24 5.81
N CYS A 290 18.42 -13.56 5.72
CA CYS A 290 18.41 -14.47 6.85
C CYS A 290 19.51 -15.52 6.72
N ASP A 291 20.33 -15.69 7.76
CA ASP A 291 21.37 -16.70 7.85
C ASP A 291 21.24 -17.53 9.14
N GLU A 292 22.24 -18.36 9.41
CA GLU A 292 22.27 -19.23 10.59
C GLU A 292 22.36 -18.43 11.92
N THR A 293 22.91 -17.21 11.88
CA THR A 293 23.05 -16.34 13.06
C THR A 293 21.78 -15.53 13.35
N THR A 294 20.83 -15.49 12.41
CA THR A 294 19.57 -14.76 12.56
C THR A 294 18.71 -15.38 13.67
N SER A 295 18.38 -14.58 14.67
CA SER A 295 17.61 -15.02 15.84
C SER A 295 16.18 -15.44 15.46
N LEU A 296 15.56 -16.28 16.31
CA LEU A 296 14.15 -16.68 16.10
C LEU A 296 13.21 -15.48 16.05
N ARG A 297 13.46 -14.45 16.86
CA ARG A 297 12.66 -13.21 16.85
C ARG A 297 12.75 -12.48 15.51
N GLU A 298 13.95 -12.39 14.94
CA GLU A 298 14.15 -11.77 13.62
C GLU A 298 13.52 -12.62 12.50
N LYS A 299 13.65 -13.95 12.56
CA LYS A 299 12.98 -14.88 11.62
C LYS A 299 11.46 -14.74 11.64
N LYS A 300 10.85 -14.65 12.82
CA LYS A 300 9.43 -14.37 12.99
C LYS A 300 9.03 -13.04 12.32
N LYS A 301 9.79 -11.97 12.61
CA LYS A 301 9.53 -10.65 12.06
C LYS A 301 9.67 -10.62 10.54
N LEU A 302 10.72 -11.23 10.00
CA LEU A 302 10.97 -11.37 8.58
C LEU A 302 9.81 -12.11 7.89
N ALA A 303 9.41 -13.26 8.41
CA ALA A 303 8.32 -14.04 7.84
C ALA A 303 6.98 -13.26 7.86
N MET A 304 6.70 -12.55 8.97
CA MET A 304 5.51 -11.72 9.10
C MET A 304 5.53 -10.56 8.10
N VAL A 305 6.66 -9.85 7.95
CA VAL A 305 6.77 -8.72 7.00
C VAL A 305 6.61 -9.22 5.57
N ILE A 306 7.25 -10.32 5.17
CA ILE A 306 7.06 -10.88 3.82
C ILE A 306 5.59 -11.21 3.57
N ASN A 307 4.91 -11.86 4.51
CA ASN A 307 3.49 -12.21 4.34
C ASN A 307 2.57 -10.97 4.40
N HIS A 308 2.96 -9.90 5.09
CA HIS A 308 2.30 -8.60 5.05
C HIS A 308 2.35 -8.02 3.64
N GLU A 309 3.53 -7.93 3.03
CA GLU A 309 3.70 -7.43 1.65
C GLU A 309 2.99 -8.29 0.61
N LEU A 310 2.90 -9.60 0.86
CA LEU A 310 2.13 -10.50 0.01
C LEU A 310 0.62 -10.26 0.11
N ALA A 311 0.10 -9.95 1.31
CA ALA A 311 -1.31 -9.61 1.49
C ALA A 311 -1.70 -8.38 0.67
N HIS A 312 -0.83 -7.40 0.60
CA HIS A 312 -1.02 -6.19 -0.20
C HIS A 312 -1.22 -6.47 -1.69
N GLN A 313 -0.74 -7.59 -2.23
CA GLN A 313 -0.99 -7.93 -3.62
C GLN A 313 -2.49 -8.04 -3.95
N TRP A 314 -3.33 -8.26 -2.93
CA TRP A 314 -4.80 -8.20 -2.99
C TRP A 314 -5.34 -6.92 -2.34
N PHE A 315 -4.87 -6.56 -1.12
CA PHE A 315 -5.30 -5.38 -0.36
C PHE A 315 -4.31 -4.22 -0.57
N GLY A 316 -4.66 -3.27 -1.39
CA GLY A 316 -3.81 -2.16 -1.84
C GLY A 316 -3.57 -2.20 -3.34
N ASN A 317 -3.24 -3.36 -3.90
CA ASN A 317 -2.85 -3.51 -5.31
C ASN A 317 -4.05 -3.90 -6.20
N LEU A 318 -4.60 -5.09 -6.03
CA LEU A 318 -5.76 -5.53 -6.81
C LEU A 318 -7.01 -4.69 -6.48
N VAL A 319 -7.29 -4.50 -5.19
CA VAL A 319 -8.31 -3.60 -4.66
C VAL A 319 -7.59 -2.48 -3.91
N THR A 320 -7.79 -1.23 -4.33
CA THR A 320 -7.09 -0.09 -3.74
C THR A 320 -8.07 0.84 -3.03
N ILE A 321 -7.61 1.55 -2.04
CA ILE A 321 -8.39 2.57 -1.33
C ILE A 321 -8.81 3.72 -2.26
N GLU A 322 -9.98 4.34 -2.00
CA GLU A 322 -10.45 5.51 -2.77
C GLU A 322 -9.54 6.72 -2.53
N ASP A 323 -9.15 6.96 -1.30
CA ASP A 323 -8.16 7.95 -0.89
C ASP A 323 -7.49 7.55 0.45
N TRP A 324 -6.51 8.32 0.88
CA TRP A 324 -5.69 8.02 2.07
C TRP A 324 -6.49 7.96 3.38
N THR A 325 -7.71 8.50 3.47
CA THR A 325 -8.62 8.33 4.62
C THR A 325 -8.81 6.85 4.98
N TYR A 326 -8.75 5.98 3.98
CA TYR A 326 -9.00 4.55 4.10
C TYR A 326 -7.73 3.70 4.13
N LEU A 327 -6.56 4.28 4.42
CA LEU A 327 -5.26 3.59 4.47
C LEU A 327 -5.31 2.27 5.27
N TRP A 328 -6.10 2.24 6.33
CA TRP A 328 -6.26 1.07 7.17
C TRP A 328 -6.77 -0.17 6.43
N LEU A 329 -7.53 -0.02 5.33
CA LEU A 329 -7.98 -1.14 4.49
C LEU A 329 -6.80 -1.88 3.84
N ASN A 330 -5.71 -1.19 3.55
CA ASN A 330 -4.47 -1.79 3.09
C ASN A 330 -3.71 -2.36 4.30
N GLU A 331 -3.32 -1.51 5.23
CA GLU A 331 -2.34 -1.81 6.28
C GLU A 331 -2.84 -2.76 7.36
N SER A 332 -4.09 -2.57 7.80
CA SER A 332 -4.68 -3.45 8.81
C SER A 332 -4.91 -4.86 8.28
N MET A 333 -5.39 -4.96 7.03
CA MET A 333 -5.57 -6.26 6.38
C MET A 333 -4.23 -6.95 6.21
N ALA A 334 -3.23 -6.24 5.66
CA ALA A 334 -1.90 -6.80 5.47
C ALA A 334 -1.25 -7.23 6.81
N THR A 335 -1.40 -6.42 7.85
CA THR A 335 -0.89 -6.77 9.18
C THR A 335 -1.56 -8.03 9.73
N TYR A 336 -2.89 -8.09 9.73
CA TYR A 336 -3.60 -9.24 10.27
C TYR A 336 -3.31 -10.53 9.48
N PHE A 337 -3.38 -10.47 8.15
CA PHE A 337 -3.08 -11.61 7.30
C PHE A 337 -1.60 -12.01 7.35
N GLY A 338 -0.68 -11.05 7.50
CA GLY A 338 0.75 -11.33 7.71
C GLY A 338 0.99 -12.26 8.89
N TYR A 339 0.33 -12.00 10.02
CA TYR A 339 0.38 -12.88 11.19
C TYR A 339 -0.33 -14.22 10.95
N TRP A 340 -1.53 -14.19 10.37
CA TRP A 340 -2.33 -15.40 10.14
C TRP A 340 -1.64 -16.39 9.22
N VAL A 341 -1.20 -15.90 8.06
CA VAL A 341 -0.52 -16.75 7.06
C VAL A 341 0.78 -17.31 7.60
N THR A 342 1.54 -16.50 8.36
CA THR A 342 2.78 -16.96 8.97
C THR A 342 2.51 -18.03 10.02
N ASP A 343 1.46 -17.89 10.84
CA ASP A 343 1.08 -18.88 11.84
C ASP A 343 0.65 -20.23 11.20
N GLU A 344 -0.15 -20.17 10.13
CA GLU A 344 -0.59 -21.39 9.43
C GLU A 344 0.52 -22.05 8.59
N SER A 345 1.44 -21.26 8.00
CA SER A 345 2.53 -21.76 7.16
C SER A 345 3.73 -22.27 7.97
N PHE A 346 3.91 -21.74 9.19
CA PHE A 346 5.01 -22.03 10.12
C PHE A 346 4.49 -22.10 11.57
N PRO A 347 3.70 -23.14 11.93
CA PRO A 347 3.01 -23.21 13.23
C PRO A 347 3.96 -23.17 14.44
N GLU A 348 5.21 -23.62 14.26
CA GLU A 348 6.25 -23.56 15.28
C GLU A 348 6.61 -22.13 15.72
N LEU A 349 6.31 -21.13 14.90
CA LEU A 349 6.56 -19.72 15.20
C LEU A 349 5.53 -19.12 16.15
N LYS A 350 4.33 -19.71 16.31
CA LYS A 350 3.26 -19.26 17.21
C LYS A 350 2.95 -17.76 17.06
N MET A 351 2.59 -17.35 15.87
CA MET A 351 2.51 -15.94 15.52
C MET A 351 1.33 -15.21 16.15
N PHE A 352 0.23 -15.90 16.49
CA PHE A 352 -0.86 -15.26 17.23
C PHE A 352 -0.49 -14.92 18.68
N ASP A 353 0.45 -15.64 19.32
CA ASP A 353 1.00 -15.23 20.60
C ASP A 353 1.81 -13.92 20.46
N GLU A 354 2.57 -13.79 19.37
CA GLU A 354 3.30 -12.56 19.05
C GLU A 354 2.35 -11.40 18.72
N PHE A 355 1.25 -11.65 17.99
CA PHE A 355 0.22 -10.65 17.68
C PHE A 355 -0.34 -10.03 18.97
N MET A 356 -0.66 -10.86 19.98
CA MET A 356 -1.18 -10.37 21.27
C MET A 356 -0.15 -9.56 22.05
N LYS A 357 1.13 -9.93 21.98
CA LYS A 357 2.21 -9.24 22.69
C LYS A 357 2.67 -7.96 21.98
N SER A 358 2.55 -7.91 20.67
CA SER A 358 3.03 -6.81 19.83
C SER A 358 1.89 -5.88 19.43
N GLU A 359 1.06 -6.31 18.47
CA GLU A 359 0.10 -5.42 17.83
C GLU A 359 -1.01 -5.00 18.80
N TYR A 360 -1.53 -5.94 19.60
CA TYR A 360 -2.60 -5.62 20.53
C TYR A 360 -2.15 -4.61 21.59
N GLN A 361 -0.95 -4.79 22.16
CA GLN A 361 -0.42 -3.87 23.18
C GLN A 361 -0.10 -2.49 22.58
N ARG A 362 0.52 -2.44 21.40
CA ARG A 362 0.85 -1.18 20.72
C ARG A 362 -0.42 -0.39 20.37
N ALA A 363 -1.47 -1.07 19.90
CA ALA A 363 -2.76 -0.46 19.62
C ALA A 363 -3.37 0.16 20.89
N LEU A 364 -3.44 -0.59 21.98
CA LEU A 364 -3.98 -0.10 23.26
C LEU A 364 -3.16 1.06 23.82
N GLU A 365 -1.83 1.00 23.72
CA GLU A 365 -0.94 2.04 24.23
C GLU A 365 -1.15 3.37 23.52
N LEU A 366 -1.11 3.40 22.19
CA LEU A 366 -1.29 4.63 21.42
C LEU A 366 -2.72 5.16 21.51
N ASP A 367 -3.72 4.28 21.43
CA ASP A 367 -5.13 4.68 21.42
C ASP A 367 -5.70 5.06 22.81
N SER A 368 -4.90 4.86 23.88
CA SER A 368 -5.20 5.35 25.22
C SER A 368 -4.91 6.85 25.38
N LEU A 369 -4.24 7.48 24.44
CA LEU A 369 -3.83 8.88 24.51
C LEU A 369 -4.97 9.81 24.05
N GLU A 370 -5.02 11.01 24.62
CA GLU A 370 -6.01 12.02 24.20
C GLU A 370 -5.82 12.50 22.77
N ASN A 371 -4.57 12.57 22.32
CA ASN A 371 -4.19 13.00 20.98
C ASN A 371 -4.15 11.84 19.96
N SER A 372 -4.72 10.68 20.28
CA SER A 372 -4.97 9.63 19.31
C SER A 372 -5.96 10.11 18.25
N HIS A 373 -6.02 9.39 17.13
CA HIS A 373 -6.96 9.67 16.04
C HIS A 373 -7.82 8.44 15.72
N PRO A 374 -9.00 8.61 15.10
CA PRO A 374 -9.77 7.48 14.62
C PRO A 374 -9.02 6.74 13.50
N ILE A 375 -9.44 5.52 13.18
CA ILE A 375 -8.88 4.74 12.06
C ILE A 375 -9.17 5.43 10.73
N GLU A 376 -10.40 5.92 10.53
CA GLU A 376 -10.78 6.71 9.35
C GLU A 376 -10.56 8.19 9.65
N VAL A 377 -9.48 8.75 9.08
CA VAL A 377 -9.11 10.16 9.26
C VAL A 377 -9.25 10.91 7.95
N PRO A 378 -10.20 11.83 7.81
CA PRO A 378 -10.24 12.71 6.65
C PRO A 378 -8.97 13.55 6.54
N ILE A 379 -8.26 13.42 5.42
CA ILE A 379 -7.01 14.15 5.17
C ILE A 379 -7.31 15.59 4.76
N LYS A 380 -6.75 16.53 5.48
CA LYS A 380 -6.89 17.98 5.22
C LYS A 380 -5.63 18.61 4.64
N LYS A 381 -4.45 18.02 4.90
CA LYS A 381 -3.15 18.51 4.43
C LYS A 381 -2.31 17.35 3.91
N LEU A 382 -1.45 17.60 2.94
CA LEU A 382 -0.54 16.61 2.38
C LEU A 382 0.35 15.95 3.46
N SER A 383 0.85 16.75 4.42
CA SER A 383 1.68 16.26 5.53
C SER A 383 0.95 15.30 6.48
N GLU A 384 -0.38 15.34 6.55
CA GLU A 384 -1.17 14.45 7.40
C GLU A 384 -1.18 13.02 6.86
N ILE A 385 -0.98 12.82 5.55
CA ILE A 385 -0.89 11.48 4.94
C ILE A 385 0.22 10.67 5.59
N TYR A 386 1.39 11.27 5.82
CA TYR A 386 2.52 10.59 6.47
C TYR A 386 2.27 10.27 7.94
N GLN A 387 1.43 11.05 8.62
CA GLN A 387 1.14 10.88 10.06
C GLN A 387 0.21 9.71 10.35
N ILE A 388 -0.59 9.28 9.37
CA ILE A 388 -1.52 8.15 9.55
C ILE A 388 -0.85 6.77 9.34
N PHE A 389 0.40 6.71 8.88
CA PHE A 389 1.21 5.49 8.85
C PHE A 389 1.74 5.16 10.26
N ASN A 390 0.84 4.80 11.16
CA ASN A 390 1.14 4.55 12.58
C ASN A 390 0.35 3.36 13.14
N GLU A 391 0.52 3.07 14.43
CA GLU A 391 -0.10 1.93 15.10
C GLU A 391 -1.64 1.92 15.06
N ILE A 392 -2.30 3.05 14.80
CA ILE A 392 -3.77 3.08 14.65
C ILE A 392 -4.15 2.44 13.32
N SER A 393 -3.52 2.82 12.22
CA SER A 393 -3.78 2.24 10.91
C SER A 393 -3.32 0.78 10.79
N TYR A 394 -2.20 0.42 11.43
CA TYR A 394 -1.64 -0.93 11.38
C TYR A 394 -2.22 -1.84 12.47
N ALA A 395 -1.94 -1.52 13.73
CA ALA A 395 -2.17 -2.43 14.85
C ALA A 395 -3.62 -2.39 15.36
N LYS A 396 -4.22 -1.21 15.61
CA LYS A 396 -5.63 -1.11 16.02
C LYS A 396 -6.54 -1.67 14.95
N GLY A 397 -6.30 -1.32 13.69
CA GLY A 397 -7.07 -1.86 12.58
C GLY A 397 -6.95 -3.38 12.46
N ALA A 398 -5.75 -3.96 12.60
CA ALA A 398 -5.56 -5.42 12.59
C ALA A 398 -6.30 -6.10 13.76
N CYS A 399 -6.36 -5.47 14.94
CA CYS A 399 -7.16 -5.94 16.06
C CYS A 399 -8.67 -5.94 15.73
N LEU A 400 -9.15 -4.94 14.98
CA LEU A 400 -10.55 -4.90 14.52
C LEU A 400 -10.83 -5.97 13.46
N ILE A 401 -9.88 -6.28 12.58
CA ILE A 401 -10.06 -7.41 11.65
C ILE A 401 -10.14 -8.73 12.41
N ARG A 402 -9.31 -8.94 13.43
CA ARG A 402 -9.42 -10.10 14.32
C ARG A 402 -10.77 -10.17 15.01
N PHE A 403 -11.21 -9.05 15.58
CA PHE A 403 -12.54 -8.93 16.19
C PHE A 403 -13.66 -9.31 15.20
N LEU A 404 -13.57 -8.85 13.95
CA LEU A 404 -14.52 -9.18 12.89
C LEU A 404 -14.52 -10.68 12.58
N VAL A 405 -13.35 -11.33 12.54
CA VAL A 405 -13.23 -12.78 12.37
C VAL A 405 -13.91 -13.54 13.51
N ASP A 406 -13.72 -13.10 14.75
CA ASP A 406 -14.33 -13.71 15.92
C ASP A 406 -15.85 -13.48 15.98
N TYR A 407 -16.32 -12.30 15.52
CA TYR A 407 -17.74 -11.97 15.45
C TYR A 407 -18.50 -12.77 14.38
N LEU A 408 -17.96 -12.84 13.16
CA LEU A 408 -18.61 -13.50 12.04
C LEU A 408 -18.37 -15.02 11.99
N GLY A 409 -17.27 -15.47 12.60
CA GLY A 409 -16.69 -16.78 12.39
C GLY A 409 -15.86 -16.88 11.10
N LYS A 410 -14.82 -17.70 11.12
CA LYS A 410 -13.82 -17.82 10.03
C LYS A 410 -14.44 -18.07 8.66
N TYR A 411 -15.50 -18.87 8.57
CA TYR A 411 -16.13 -19.20 7.29
C TYR A 411 -16.82 -18.00 6.64
N LYS A 412 -17.70 -17.30 7.40
CA LYS A 412 -18.39 -16.10 6.87
C LYS A 412 -17.40 -14.98 6.55
N PHE A 413 -16.39 -14.80 7.39
CA PHE A 413 -15.32 -13.85 7.12
C PHE A 413 -14.63 -14.15 5.79
N ARG A 414 -14.23 -15.41 5.56
CA ARG A 414 -13.60 -15.82 4.29
C ARG A 414 -14.46 -15.51 3.08
N ILE A 415 -15.74 -15.87 3.12
CA ILE A 415 -16.67 -15.63 2.00
C ILE A 415 -16.84 -14.13 1.75
N GLY A 416 -17.01 -13.33 2.82
CA GLY A 416 -17.10 -11.86 2.69
C GLY A 416 -15.85 -11.25 2.07
N MET A 417 -14.66 -11.70 2.48
CA MET A 417 -13.40 -11.23 1.90
C MET A 417 -13.25 -11.63 0.42
N GLN A 418 -13.67 -12.83 0.05
CA GLN A 418 -13.71 -13.25 -1.36
C GLN A 418 -14.65 -12.35 -2.18
N HIS A 419 -15.84 -12.05 -1.68
CA HIS A 419 -16.78 -11.12 -2.32
C HIS A 419 -16.19 -9.71 -2.43
N TYR A 420 -15.56 -9.20 -1.34
CA TYR A 420 -14.93 -7.88 -1.33
C TYR A 420 -13.90 -7.74 -2.45
N ILE A 421 -12.97 -8.70 -2.55
CA ILE A 421 -11.92 -8.66 -3.56
C ILE A 421 -12.50 -8.87 -4.96
N GLU A 422 -13.37 -9.89 -5.15
CA GLU A 422 -13.91 -10.23 -6.47
C GLU A 422 -14.70 -9.09 -7.10
N ASN A 423 -15.56 -8.42 -6.29
CA ASN A 423 -16.43 -7.35 -6.77
C ASN A 423 -15.69 -6.04 -7.04
N ASN A 424 -14.50 -5.88 -6.43
CA ASN A 424 -13.75 -4.61 -6.48
C ASN A 424 -12.38 -4.75 -7.18
N LYS A 425 -12.13 -5.86 -7.88
CA LYS A 425 -10.87 -6.03 -8.65
C LYS A 425 -10.61 -4.84 -9.55
N TYR A 426 -9.39 -4.28 -9.47
CA TYR A 426 -8.93 -3.12 -10.25
C TYR A 426 -9.70 -1.82 -9.99
N ALA A 427 -10.55 -1.80 -8.98
CA ALA A 427 -11.31 -0.62 -8.55
C ALA A 427 -10.75 -0.03 -7.25
N ASN A 428 -11.41 1.04 -6.78
CA ASN A 428 -11.11 1.71 -5.52
C ASN A 428 -12.28 1.54 -4.56
N THR A 429 -12.00 1.47 -3.25
CA THR A 429 -12.98 1.13 -2.22
C THR A 429 -12.86 2.02 -0.99
N THR A 430 -13.95 2.06 -0.24
CA THR A 430 -14.10 2.66 1.07
C THR A 430 -14.38 1.57 2.12
N SER A 431 -14.39 1.93 3.40
CA SER A 431 -14.80 1.00 4.45
C SER A 431 -16.22 0.45 4.25
N LYS A 432 -17.12 1.24 3.63
CA LYS A 432 -18.49 0.80 3.35
C LYS A 432 -18.50 -0.41 2.41
N ASP A 433 -17.69 -0.40 1.37
CA ASP A 433 -17.61 -1.49 0.39
C ASP A 433 -17.13 -2.79 1.06
N LEU A 434 -16.22 -2.68 2.03
CA LEU A 434 -15.81 -3.82 2.86
C LEU A 434 -16.99 -4.37 3.67
N TRP A 435 -17.72 -3.51 4.41
CA TRP A 435 -18.83 -3.96 5.26
C TRP A 435 -19.97 -4.58 4.44
N ASP A 436 -20.28 -3.98 3.29
CA ASP A 436 -21.34 -4.46 2.41
C ASP A 436 -21.05 -5.86 1.85
N SER A 437 -19.77 -6.24 1.71
CA SER A 437 -19.34 -7.55 1.19
C SER A 437 -19.72 -8.74 2.08
N PHE A 438 -20.05 -8.50 3.35
CA PHE A 438 -20.45 -9.54 4.30
C PHE A 438 -21.95 -9.85 4.32
N ASN A 439 -22.76 -9.08 3.58
CA ASN A 439 -24.22 -9.21 3.53
C ASN A 439 -24.88 -9.14 4.92
N ASP A 440 -24.32 -8.36 5.83
CA ASP A 440 -24.87 -8.08 7.16
C ASP A 440 -25.22 -6.60 7.26
N PRO A 441 -26.52 -6.22 7.22
CA PRO A 441 -26.94 -4.82 7.23
C PRO A 441 -26.60 -4.08 8.54
N LYS A 442 -26.31 -4.79 9.62
CA LYS A 442 -25.94 -4.22 10.91
C LYS A 442 -24.46 -3.95 11.03
N LEU A 443 -23.64 -4.61 10.21
CA LEU A 443 -22.18 -4.60 10.34
C LEU A 443 -21.59 -3.22 10.16
N SER A 444 -22.01 -2.49 9.13
CA SER A 444 -21.52 -1.12 8.85
C SER A 444 -21.78 -0.18 10.03
N ASN A 445 -22.98 -0.27 10.65
CA ASN A 445 -23.29 0.52 11.84
C ASN A 445 -22.43 0.09 13.04
N LEU A 446 -22.30 -1.22 13.30
CA LEU A 446 -21.47 -1.76 14.38
C LEU A 446 -20.02 -1.27 14.25
N MET A 447 -19.42 -1.44 13.08
CA MET A 447 -18.00 -1.15 12.86
C MET A 447 -17.70 0.34 12.81
N SER A 448 -18.66 1.21 12.47
CA SER A 448 -18.47 2.66 12.49
C SER A 448 -18.11 3.23 13.87
N TYR A 449 -18.57 2.59 14.94
CA TYR A 449 -18.20 2.95 16.32
C TYR A 449 -16.73 2.66 16.64
N TRP A 450 -16.10 1.76 15.87
CA TRP A 450 -14.70 1.36 16.06
C TRP A 450 -13.74 2.08 15.11
N THR A 451 -14.20 2.41 13.90
CA THR A 451 -13.34 3.04 12.88
C THR A 451 -13.35 4.57 12.93
N ARG A 452 -14.45 5.19 13.43
CA ARG A 452 -14.63 6.65 13.41
C ARG A 452 -14.47 7.34 14.75
N GLN A 453 -14.11 6.58 15.79
CA GLN A 453 -13.88 7.10 17.13
C GLN A 453 -12.45 6.80 17.58
N THR A 454 -11.89 7.73 18.38
CA THR A 454 -10.63 7.52 19.09
C THR A 454 -10.87 6.72 20.35
N GLY A 455 -9.86 5.99 20.81
CA GLY A 455 -9.91 5.23 22.05
C GLY A 455 -10.64 3.90 21.92
N TYR A 456 -10.80 3.25 23.06
CA TYR A 456 -11.45 1.95 23.22
C TYR A 456 -12.18 1.86 24.55
N PRO A 457 -13.21 0.98 24.67
CA PRO A 457 -13.98 0.84 25.90
C PRO A 457 -13.28 -0.08 26.91
N ILE A 458 -13.52 0.20 28.20
CA ILE A 458 -13.46 -0.81 29.27
C ILE A 458 -14.88 -1.28 29.52
N VAL A 459 -15.06 -2.57 29.68
CA VAL A 459 -16.30 -3.19 30.11
C VAL A 459 -16.12 -3.65 31.55
N ASN A 460 -16.86 -3.03 32.46
CA ASN A 460 -16.94 -3.50 33.85
C ASN A 460 -18.04 -4.55 33.97
N VAL A 461 -17.78 -5.58 34.77
CA VAL A 461 -18.70 -6.68 35.01
C VAL A 461 -18.99 -6.74 36.49
N ASP A 462 -20.22 -6.38 36.89
CA ASP A 462 -20.71 -6.46 38.25
C ASP A 462 -21.75 -7.54 38.40
N HIS A 463 -21.96 -7.98 39.62
CA HIS A 463 -22.92 -9.02 39.97
C HIS A 463 -23.88 -8.55 41.05
N SER A 464 -25.19 -8.66 40.83
CA SER A 464 -26.23 -8.33 41.81
C SER A 464 -27.29 -9.42 41.83
N GLY A 465 -27.26 -10.25 42.87
CA GLY A 465 -28.12 -11.45 42.95
C GLY A 465 -27.87 -12.42 41.81
N ASN A 466 -28.90 -12.72 41.01
CA ASN A 466 -28.83 -13.58 39.84
C ASN A 466 -28.61 -12.79 38.52
N LYS A 467 -28.27 -11.49 38.61
CA LYS A 467 -28.10 -10.64 37.45
C LYS A 467 -26.63 -10.26 37.27
N ILE A 468 -26.17 -10.26 36.03
CA ILE A 468 -24.90 -9.67 35.63
C ILE A 468 -25.20 -8.26 35.11
N ILE A 469 -24.41 -7.28 35.54
CA ILE A 469 -24.50 -5.90 35.09
C ILE A 469 -23.23 -5.62 34.32
N LEU A 470 -23.37 -5.28 33.05
CA LEU A 470 -22.27 -4.83 32.19
C LEU A 470 -22.34 -3.31 32.06
N SER A 471 -21.24 -2.62 32.29
CA SER A 471 -21.16 -1.19 32.01
C SER A 471 -19.90 -0.88 31.17
N GLN A 472 -20.01 0.15 30.32
CA GLN A 472 -18.88 0.57 29.48
C GLN A 472 -18.50 2.02 29.75
N GLN A 473 -17.21 2.30 29.64
CA GLN A 473 -16.63 3.63 29.60
C GLN A 473 -15.38 3.65 28.74
N ARG A 474 -15.03 4.82 28.18
CA ARG A 474 -13.75 4.95 27.47
C ARG A 474 -12.59 4.72 28.43
N TYR A 475 -11.58 3.96 28.02
CA TYR A 475 -10.31 3.89 28.72
C TYR A 475 -9.53 5.19 28.52
N ASN A 476 -9.03 5.78 29.61
CA ASN A 476 -8.10 6.89 29.58
C ASN A 476 -6.89 6.55 30.46
N ARG A 477 -5.69 6.65 29.91
CA ARG A 477 -4.43 6.36 30.63
C ARG A 477 -4.18 7.40 31.74
N ILE A 478 -4.60 8.64 31.51
CA ILE A 478 -4.49 9.74 32.48
C ILE A 478 -5.91 10.05 32.95
N TYR A 479 -6.35 9.32 33.99
CA TYR A 479 -7.66 9.57 34.59
C TYR A 479 -7.64 10.92 35.30
N GLN A 480 -8.52 11.83 34.88
CA GLN A 480 -8.82 13.05 35.64
C GLN A 480 -10.24 12.90 36.25
N ASP A 481 -10.34 13.13 37.58
CA ASP A 481 -11.63 13.15 38.25
C ASP A 481 -12.56 14.16 37.58
N GLY A 482 -13.69 13.69 37.09
CA GLY A 482 -14.67 14.52 36.38
C GLY A 482 -14.71 14.39 34.88
N ASP A 483 -13.97 13.45 34.30
CA ASP A 483 -13.99 13.18 32.86
C ASP A 483 -15.38 12.67 32.42
N LYS A 484 -16.20 13.58 31.89
CA LYS A 484 -17.57 13.32 31.40
C LYS A 484 -17.55 12.78 29.98
N ASN A 485 -16.66 11.82 29.69
CA ASN A 485 -16.63 11.23 28.38
C ASN A 485 -17.88 10.35 28.18
N SER A 486 -18.81 10.82 27.34
CA SER A 486 -20.06 10.14 27.02
C SER A 486 -19.94 9.20 25.82
N GLN A 487 -18.71 8.94 25.36
CA GLN A 487 -18.44 8.11 24.20
C GLN A 487 -18.78 6.65 24.48
N LEU A 488 -19.60 6.04 23.63
CA LEU A 488 -20.02 4.66 23.74
C LEU A 488 -19.63 3.88 22.47
N TRP A 489 -19.47 2.58 22.64
CA TRP A 489 -19.25 1.62 21.55
C TRP A 489 -20.38 0.61 21.46
N LYS A 490 -20.55 0.01 20.31
CA LYS A 490 -21.34 -1.22 20.18
C LYS A 490 -20.38 -2.39 20.36
N ILE A 491 -20.49 -3.08 21.49
CA ILE A 491 -19.56 -4.12 21.91
C ILE A 491 -20.25 -5.48 21.85
N PRO A 492 -19.94 -6.34 20.88
CA PRO A 492 -20.40 -7.73 20.91
C PRO A 492 -19.71 -8.51 22.01
N ILE A 493 -20.49 -9.15 22.86
CA ILE A 493 -20.01 -9.92 23.99
C ILE A 493 -20.53 -11.34 23.90
N LYS A 494 -19.61 -12.31 24.01
CA LYS A 494 -19.93 -13.73 24.14
C LYS A 494 -19.99 -14.10 25.61
N ILE A 495 -21.09 -14.71 26.03
CA ILE A 495 -21.28 -15.19 27.38
C ILE A 495 -21.31 -16.73 27.33
N TYR A 496 -20.45 -17.33 28.16
CA TYR A 496 -20.42 -18.75 28.37
C TYR A 496 -20.98 -19.03 29.76
N TYR A 497 -21.99 -19.89 29.86
CA TYR A 497 -22.49 -20.35 31.17
C TYR A 497 -22.36 -21.85 31.26
N ASP A 498 -22.01 -22.28 32.50
CA ASP A 498 -21.89 -23.69 32.86
C ASP A 498 -23.31 -24.23 33.19
N SER A 499 -24.01 -24.63 32.15
CA SER A 499 -25.00 -25.68 32.28
C SER A 499 -24.36 -26.93 31.75
N LYS A 500 -24.78 -28.14 32.09
CA LYS A 500 -24.23 -29.44 31.66
C LYS A 500 -23.91 -29.54 30.15
N ASN A 501 -24.26 -28.53 29.38
CA ASN A 501 -23.85 -28.20 28.02
C ASN A 501 -23.44 -26.76 27.99
N ILE A 502 -22.21 -26.44 27.55
CA ILE A 502 -21.74 -25.06 27.35
C ILE A 502 -22.66 -24.39 26.32
N GLU A 503 -23.53 -23.48 26.77
CA GLU A 503 -24.34 -22.65 25.88
C GLU A 503 -23.62 -21.32 25.65
N GLU A 504 -23.52 -20.91 24.39
CA GLU A 504 -22.95 -19.65 23.97
C GLU A 504 -24.09 -18.66 23.66
N LYS A 505 -24.14 -17.52 24.35
CA LYS A 505 -25.07 -16.44 24.05
C LYS A 505 -24.32 -15.22 23.55
N PHE A 506 -24.78 -14.65 22.45
CA PHE A 506 -24.25 -13.41 21.87
C PHE A 506 -25.15 -12.24 22.25
N ILE A 507 -24.57 -11.18 22.78
CA ILE A 507 -25.27 -9.93 23.09
C ILE A 507 -24.46 -8.74 22.57
N ILE A 508 -25.10 -7.59 22.39
CA ILE A 508 -24.42 -6.34 22.05
C ILE A 508 -24.67 -5.33 23.17
N LEU A 509 -23.60 -4.86 23.80
CA LEU A 509 -23.66 -3.75 24.74
C LEU A 509 -23.60 -2.45 23.93
N GLU A 510 -24.75 -1.79 23.77
CA GLU A 510 -24.88 -0.53 23.01
C GLU A 510 -25.01 0.70 23.94
N ASP A 511 -25.64 0.50 25.07
CA ASP A 511 -25.87 1.53 26.06
C ASP A 511 -24.73 1.58 27.11
N LYS A 512 -24.78 2.58 27.99
CA LYS A 512 -23.83 2.71 29.09
C LYS A 512 -23.86 1.50 30.03
N GLU A 513 -25.03 0.91 30.22
CA GLU A 513 -25.24 -0.26 31.07
C GLU A 513 -26.21 -1.25 30.43
N LEU A 514 -25.99 -2.54 30.68
CA LEU A 514 -26.84 -3.65 30.24
C LEU A 514 -26.99 -4.64 31.39
N TYR A 515 -28.22 -5.03 31.67
CA TYR A 515 -28.58 -5.99 32.72
C TYR A 515 -28.95 -7.33 32.04
N ILE A 516 -28.31 -8.44 32.48
CA ILE A 516 -28.45 -9.79 31.91
C ILE A 516 -28.98 -10.73 32.99
#